data_22b70132d86e415ce4a30b5235b9a0f2
#
_entry.id   22b70132d86e415ce4a30b5235b9a0f2
#
_cell.length_a   1.000
_cell.length_b   1.000
_cell.length_c   1.000
_cell.angle_alpha   90.00
_cell.angle_beta   90.00
_cell.angle_gamma   90.00
#
_symmetry.space_group_name_H-M   'P 1'
#
loop_
_entity.id
_entity.type
_entity.pdbx_description
1 polymer ?
#
loop_
_entity_poly.entity_id
_entity_poly.type
_entity_poly.pdbx_seq_one_letter_code
_entity_poly.pdbx_strand_id
1 'polypeptide(L)'
;MDDMNACIKRINELYHLSQERALTPAEKEEQQFLRRKYVDAIKGNIRNQLNSITVQNPDGSKYSLKEKHDEKMVKVVDFPSKSALRQSMLKLRDTALATDRENWSHKIKQNITRIPEYENARAIFLYSSIGSEVDTDKLIDLALEDGKEVYLPKVVSDRHMEFYRIQSRKGLVKGAMGIMEPDGTGETLYEPEKNPEVLGDALFLLPGIAFDESGNRIGYGKAYYDRYLRRLRKLFRDKLPCYTIGICFELQKKPVIPAGEKDQKVDAICTEEKIYACN
;
A
#
# COMPACT_ATOMS: atom_id res chain seq x y z
N MET A 1 36.50 7.29 20.96
CA MET A 1 35.48 7.84 21.89
C MET A 1 35.27 9.34 21.73
N ASP A 2 36.30 10.12 21.40
CA ASP A 2 36.22 11.58 21.29
C ASP A 2 35.27 12.08 20.19
N ASP A 3 35.23 11.44 19.04
CA ASP A 3 34.37 11.87 17.89
C ASP A 3 32.85 11.73 18.18
N MET A 4 32.45 10.74 18.98
CA MET A 4 31.03 10.57 19.32
C MET A 4 30.55 11.56 20.38
N ASN A 5 31.40 11.86 21.37
CA ASN A 5 31.08 12.88 22.37
C ASN A 5 30.97 14.28 21.75
N ALA A 6 31.88 14.58 20.80
CA ALA A 6 31.80 15.82 20.04
C ALA A 6 30.48 15.89 19.17
N CYS A 7 30.09 14.77 18.58
CA CYS A 7 28.83 14.68 17.81
C CYS A 7 27.60 14.94 18.71
N ILE A 8 27.54 14.32 19.89
CA ILE A 8 26.44 14.53 20.85
C ILE A 8 26.40 15.98 21.32
N LYS A 9 27.56 16.54 21.67
CA LYS A 9 27.64 17.95 22.10
C LYS A 9 27.08 18.89 21.03
N ARG A 10 27.49 18.67 19.78
CA ARG A 10 27.02 19.51 18.65
C ARG A 10 25.53 19.35 18.36
N ILE A 11 24.99 18.14 18.48
CA ILE A 11 23.53 17.91 18.36
C ILE A 11 22.76 18.71 19.42
N ASN A 12 23.25 18.73 20.68
CA ASN A 12 22.63 19.47 21.78
C ASN A 12 22.74 20.98 21.58
N GLU A 13 23.88 21.48 21.11
CA GLU A 13 24.05 22.90 20.77
C GLU A 13 23.02 23.34 19.71
N LEU A 14 22.88 22.57 18.63
CA LEU A 14 21.89 22.85 17.57
C LEU A 14 20.45 22.71 18.06
N TYR A 15 20.19 21.82 19.03
CA TYR A 15 18.90 21.74 19.69
C TYR A 15 18.60 22.99 20.50
N HIS A 16 19.51 23.47 21.33
CA HIS A 16 19.32 24.70 22.11
C HIS A 16 19.15 25.90 21.21
N LEU A 17 19.96 26.05 20.17
CA LEU A 17 19.79 27.12 19.16
C LEU A 17 18.40 27.07 18.52
N SER A 18 17.85 25.89 18.30
CA SER A 18 16.50 25.73 17.70
C SER A 18 15.37 26.18 18.64
N GLN A 19 15.63 26.28 19.94
CA GLN A 19 14.66 26.82 20.92
C GLN A 19 14.72 28.35 21.00
N GLU A 20 15.86 28.95 20.64
CA GLU A 20 16.06 30.41 20.72
C GLU A 20 15.72 31.10 19.39
N ARG A 21 15.97 30.43 18.26
CA ARG A 21 15.70 30.94 16.90
C ARG A 21 15.50 29.83 15.88
N ALA A 22 14.93 30.16 14.74
CA ALA A 22 14.89 29.22 13.63
C ALA A 22 16.32 28.88 13.14
N LEU A 23 16.62 27.58 12.96
CA LEU A 23 17.89 27.14 12.39
C LEU A 23 17.98 27.53 10.92
N THR A 24 19.16 27.93 10.49
CA THR A 24 19.48 28.15 9.08
C THR A 24 19.40 26.83 8.29
N PRO A 25 19.29 26.85 6.95
CA PRO A 25 19.32 25.64 6.14
C PRO A 25 20.55 24.76 6.39
N ALA A 26 21.75 25.36 6.50
CA ALA A 26 22.98 24.65 6.78
C ALA A 26 22.99 23.98 8.17
N GLU A 27 22.48 24.68 9.20
CA GLU A 27 22.37 24.11 10.57
C GLU A 27 21.35 22.98 10.64
N LYS A 28 20.28 23.02 9.84
CA LYS A 28 19.32 21.90 9.72
C LYS A 28 19.93 20.67 9.06
N GLU A 29 20.69 20.87 7.99
CA GLU A 29 21.40 19.79 7.32
C GLU A 29 22.45 19.17 8.26
N GLU A 30 23.25 19.98 8.95
CA GLU A 30 24.23 19.55 9.94
C GLU A 30 23.53 18.73 11.05
N GLN A 31 22.42 19.22 11.60
CA GLN A 31 21.68 18.52 12.64
C GLN A 31 21.16 17.16 12.16
N GLN A 32 20.63 17.08 10.94
CA GLN A 32 20.16 15.82 10.37
C GLN A 32 21.30 14.83 10.13
N PHE A 33 22.44 15.30 9.62
CA PHE A 33 23.62 14.49 9.40
C PHE A 33 24.15 13.92 10.71
N LEU A 34 24.33 14.76 11.74
CA LEU A 34 24.86 14.34 13.04
C LEU A 34 23.92 13.37 13.77
N ARG A 35 22.59 13.60 13.70
CA ARG A 35 21.61 12.67 14.26
C ARG A 35 21.65 11.31 13.55
N ARG A 36 21.80 11.29 12.23
CA ARG A 36 21.97 10.03 11.49
C ARG A 36 23.24 9.30 11.90
N LYS A 37 24.38 10.01 11.90
CA LYS A 37 25.68 9.46 12.35
C LYS A 37 25.60 8.85 13.76
N TYR A 38 24.95 9.54 14.69
CA TYR A 38 24.74 9.06 16.06
C TYR A 38 23.88 7.79 16.14
N VAL A 39 22.74 7.79 15.45
CA VAL A 39 21.82 6.63 15.41
C VAL A 39 22.51 5.42 14.78
N ASP A 40 23.26 5.61 13.70
CA ASP A 40 23.95 4.52 13.01
C ASP A 40 25.08 3.93 13.88
N ALA A 41 25.79 4.75 14.63
CA ALA A 41 26.79 4.30 15.57
C ALA A 41 26.18 3.49 16.73
N ILE A 42 25.06 3.94 17.31
CA ILE A 42 24.36 3.17 18.35
C ILE A 42 23.84 1.85 17.81
N LYS A 43 23.23 1.86 16.63
CA LYS A 43 22.78 0.61 15.97
C LYS A 43 23.93 -0.36 15.74
N GLY A 44 25.08 0.15 15.31
CA GLY A 44 26.30 -0.63 15.14
C GLY A 44 26.78 -1.28 16.44
N ASN A 45 26.84 -0.50 17.54
CA ASN A 45 27.24 -1.00 18.84
C ASN A 45 26.27 -2.06 19.39
N ILE A 46 24.96 -1.81 19.32
CA ILE A 46 23.94 -2.77 19.75
C ILE A 46 24.05 -4.05 18.92
N ARG A 47 24.20 -3.93 17.59
CA ARG A 47 24.37 -5.10 16.70
C ARG A 47 25.61 -5.91 17.08
N ASN A 48 26.74 -5.26 17.36
CA ASN A 48 27.97 -5.95 17.79
C ASN A 48 27.79 -6.67 19.12
N GLN A 49 27.11 -6.06 20.09
CA GLN A 49 26.79 -6.71 21.37
C GLN A 49 25.85 -7.91 21.17
N LEU A 50 24.78 -7.77 20.36
CA LEU A 50 23.87 -8.87 20.05
C LEU A 50 24.56 -10.02 19.31
N ASN A 51 25.50 -9.71 18.42
CA ASN A 51 26.26 -10.70 17.66
C ASN A 51 27.21 -11.52 18.54
N SER A 52 27.58 -11.03 19.72
CA SER A 52 28.42 -11.75 20.69
C SER A 52 27.64 -12.68 21.63
N ILE A 53 26.30 -12.64 21.58
CA ILE A 53 25.46 -13.44 22.47
C ILE A 53 25.25 -14.84 21.87
N THR A 54 25.54 -15.86 22.70
CA THR A 54 25.20 -17.25 22.43
C THR A 54 24.01 -17.64 23.30
N VAL A 55 22.95 -18.14 22.67
CA VAL A 55 21.74 -18.62 23.35
C VAL A 55 21.82 -20.14 23.47
N GLN A 56 21.51 -20.67 24.66
CA GLN A 56 21.33 -22.10 24.88
C GLN A 56 19.86 -22.43 25.03
N ASN A 57 19.39 -23.38 24.24
CA ASN A 57 18.04 -23.91 24.32
C ASN A 57 17.88 -24.88 25.53
N PRO A 58 16.63 -25.15 25.97
CA PRO A 58 16.38 -26.13 27.04
C PRO A 58 16.84 -27.55 26.71
N ASP A 59 17.00 -27.90 25.43
CA ASP A 59 17.54 -29.17 24.95
C ASP A 59 19.06 -29.25 24.98
N GLY A 60 19.75 -28.18 25.46
CA GLY A 60 21.19 -28.07 25.52
C GLY A 60 21.88 -27.59 24.25
N SER A 61 21.18 -27.46 23.13
CA SER A 61 21.72 -26.93 21.87
C SER A 61 22.07 -25.45 22.03
N LYS A 62 23.14 -25.00 21.37
CA LYS A 62 23.59 -23.60 21.41
C LYS A 62 23.59 -23.03 20.01
N TYR A 63 23.16 -21.76 19.88
CA TYR A 63 23.31 -20.99 18.65
C TYR A 63 23.73 -19.56 18.95
N SER A 64 24.49 -18.96 18.01
CA SER A 64 24.83 -17.55 18.06
C SER A 64 23.63 -16.74 17.53
N LEU A 65 23.30 -15.63 18.20
CA LEU A 65 22.31 -14.70 17.68
C LEU A 65 22.72 -14.14 16.31
N LYS A 66 24.02 -14.05 16.04
CA LYS A 66 24.56 -13.70 14.73
C LYS A 66 24.16 -14.72 13.65
N GLU A 67 24.40 -16.01 13.88
CA GLU A 67 24.07 -17.08 12.92
C GLU A 67 22.58 -17.09 12.61
N LYS A 68 21.72 -17.02 13.63
CA LYS A 68 20.28 -16.99 13.46
C LYS A 68 19.77 -15.69 12.80
N HIS A 69 20.49 -14.58 13.01
CA HIS A 69 20.24 -13.32 12.32
C HIS A 69 20.71 -13.41 10.88
N ASP A 70 21.89 -13.98 10.60
CA ASP A 70 22.43 -14.12 9.26
C ASP A 70 21.59 -15.10 8.42
N GLU A 71 21.09 -16.20 9.00
CA GLU A 71 20.10 -17.08 8.36
C GLU A 71 18.78 -16.36 8.00
N LYS A 72 18.34 -15.42 8.85
CA LYS A 72 17.22 -14.53 8.54
C LYS A 72 17.60 -13.43 7.55
N MET A 73 18.83 -12.91 7.64
CA MET A 73 19.31 -11.82 6.77
C MET A 73 19.66 -12.27 5.35
N VAL A 74 19.94 -13.54 5.11
CA VAL A 74 19.98 -14.09 3.74
C VAL A 74 18.62 -13.95 3.04
N LYS A 75 17.55 -13.66 3.80
CA LYS A 75 16.22 -13.29 3.29
C LYS A 75 15.89 -11.80 3.41
N VAL A 76 16.71 -10.99 4.06
CA VAL A 76 16.54 -9.53 4.06
C VAL A 76 17.38 -8.96 2.92
N VAL A 77 16.86 -9.07 1.72
CA VAL A 77 17.20 -8.13 0.64
C VAL A 77 17.07 -6.74 1.25
N ASP A 78 18.04 -5.87 0.99
CA ASP A 78 18.00 -4.45 1.42
C ASP A 78 16.83 -3.79 0.67
N PHE A 79 15.61 -3.92 1.24
CA PHE A 79 14.42 -3.38 0.60
C PHE A 79 14.49 -1.86 0.66
N PRO A 80 14.33 -1.19 -0.47
CA PRO A 80 14.14 0.25 -0.44
C PRO A 80 12.96 0.56 0.49
N SER A 81 13.05 1.65 1.23
CA SER A 81 11.92 2.09 2.07
C SER A 81 10.64 2.14 1.21
N LYS A 82 9.45 1.95 1.84
CA LYS A 82 8.17 2.10 1.11
C LYS A 82 8.11 3.39 0.28
N SER A 83 8.72 4.47 0.79
CA SER A 83 8.77 5.76 0.09
C SER A 83 9.65 5.69 -1.15
N ALA A 84 10.84 5.13 -1.06
CA ALA A 84 11.76 5.00 -2.19
C ALA A 84 11.19 4.06 -3.27
N LEU A 85 10.61 2.92 -2.85
CA LEU A 85 9.97 2.00 -3.78
C LEU A 85 8.77 2.66 -4.48
N ARG A 86 7.96 3.44 -3.74
CA ARG A 86 6.84 4.19 -4.32
C ARG A 86 7.31 5.14 -5.41
N GLN A 87 8.34 5.94 -5.14
CA GLN A 87 8.88 6.90 -6.11
C GLN A 87 9.43 6.20 -7.36
N SER A 88 10.21 5.13 -7.19
CA SER A 88 10.79 4.39 -8.33
C SER A 88 9.71 3.72 -9.18
N MET A 89 8.67 3.16 -8.56
CA MET A 89 7.58 2.49 -9.27
C MET A 89 6.65 3.46 -9.97
N LEU A 90 6.36 4.63 -9.37
CA LEU A 90 5.62 5.70 -10.04
C LEU A 90 6.38 6.17 -11.29
N LYS A 91 7.68 6.47 -11.15
CA LYS A 91 8.50 6.86 -12.28
C LYS A 91 8.50 5.79 -13.38
N LEU A 92 8.66 4.52 -13.02
CA LEU A 92 8.63 3.42 -13.98
C LEU A 92 7.30 3.34 -14.73
N ARG A 93 6.17 3.44 -14.01
CA ARG A 93 4.82 3.43 -14.58
C ARG A 93 4.58 4.63 -15.49
N ASP A 94 5.06 5.82 -15.10
CA ASP A 94 4.89 7.06 -15.87
C ASP A 94 5.73 7.07 -17.17
N THR A 95 6.82 6.28 -17.23
CA THR A 95 7.65 6.16 -18.46
C THR A 95 7.05 5.23 -19.51
N ALA A 96 6.07 4.38 -19.14
CA ALA A 96 5.37 3.53 -20.11
C ALA A 96 4.55 4.40 -21.09
N LEU A 97 4.53 4.02 -22.36
CA LEU A 97 3.75 4.74 -23.37
C LEU A 97 2.26 4.71 -23.06
N ALA A 98 1.57 5.80 -23.36
CA ALA A 98 0.12 5.88 -23.12
C ALA A 98 -0.66 4.78 -23.87
N THR A 99 -0.24 4.49 -25.12
CA THR A 99 -0.80 3.40 -25.94
C THR A 99 -0.62 2.03 -25.32
N ASP A 100 0.53 1.77 -24.68
CA ASP A 100 0.80 0.50 -24.01
C ASP A 100 -0.09 0.38 -22.77
N ARG A 101 -0.17 1.43 -21.94
CA ARG A 101 -1.05 1.45 -20.77
C ARG A 101 -2.52 1.24 -21.13
N GLU A 102 -2.99 1.83 -22.24
CA GLU A 102 -4.35 1.60 -22.73
C GLU A 102 -4.56 0.14 -23.14
N ASN A 103 -3.65 -0.44 -23.90
CA ASN A 103 -3.69 -1.85 -24.30
C ASN A 103 -3.63 -2.79 -23.09
N TRP A 104 -2.76 -2.52 -22.13
CA TRP A 104 -2.64 -3.30 -20.89
C TRP A 104 -3.92 -3.20 -20.05
N SER A 105 -4.48 -2.00 -19.89
CA SER A 105 -5.74 -1.81 -19.19
C SER A 105 -6.89 -2.59 -19.84
N HIS A 106 -6.93 -2.63 -21.19
CA HIS A 106 -7.89 -3.44 -21.91
C HIS A 106 -7.74 -4.95 -21.63
N LYS A 107 -6.50 -5.48 -21.62
CA LYS A 107 -6.24 -6.88 -21.29
C LYS A 107 -6.59 -7.20 -19.83
N ILE A 108 -6.24 -6.30 -18.89
CA ILE A 108 -6.60 -6.44 -17.48
C ILE A 108 -8.13 -6.52 -17.33
N LYS A 109 -8.88 -5.65 -18.01
CA LYS A 109 -10.36 -5.73 -18.05
C LYS A 109 -10.80 -7.11 -18.53
N GLN A 110 -10.25 -7.63 -19.64
CA GLN A 110 -10.59 -8.95 -20.15
C GLN A 110 -10.28 -10.07 -19.17
N ASN A 111 -9.13 -9.99 -18.47
CA ASN A 111 -8.74 -11.00 -17.48
C ASN A 111 -9.73 -11.00 -16.29
N ILE A 112 -10.11 -9.83 -15.79
CA ILE A 112 -11.05 -9.71 -14.68
C ILE A 112 -12.45 -10.22 -15.07
N THR A 113 -12.94 -9.86 -16.23
CA THR A 113 -14.32 -10.21 -16.62
C THR A 113 -14.54 -11.68 -16.96
N ARG A 114 -13.47 -12.49 -17.02
CA ARG A 114 -13.51 -13.93 -17.33
C ARG A 114 -13.43 -14.83 -16.10
N ILE A 115 -13.25 -14.27 -14.91
CA ILE A 115 -13.12 -15.10 -13.69
C ILE A 115 -14.48 -15.31 -13.04
N PRO A 116 -14.67 -16.47 -12.37
CA PRO A 116 -15.90 -16.76 -11.65
C PRO A 116 -16.27 -15.70 -10.60
N GLU A 117 -15.25 -15.12 -9.95
CA GLU A 117 -15.45 -14.09 -8.93
C GLU A 117 -16.09 -12.82 -9.50
N TYR A 118 -15.81 -12.47 -10.76
CA TYR A 118 -16.51 -11.37 -11.44
C TYR A 118 -17.91 -11.79 -11.91
N GLU A 119 -18.00 -12.97 -12.54
CA GLU A 119 -19.28 -13.47 -13.05
C GLU A 119 -20.34 -13.56 -11.95
N ASN A 120 -19.96 -14.17 -10.81
CA ASN A 120 -20.86 -14.39 -9.69
C ASN A 120 -21.05 -13.18 -8.78
N ALA A 121 -20.20 -12.16 -8.87
CA ALA A 121 -20.33 -10.97 -8.03
C ALA A 121 -21.61 -10.20 -8.37
N ARG A 122 -22.43 -9.94 -7.34
CA ARG A 122 -23.53 -8.99 -7.42
C ARG A 122 -23.02 -7.55 -7.31
N ALA A 123 -22.02 -7.34 -6.46
CA ALA A 123 -21.45 -6.03 -6.16
C ALA A 123 -19.98 -5.95 -6.55
N ILE A 124 -19.59 -4.86 -7.23
CA ILE A 124 -18.20 -4.57 -7.61
C ILE A 124 -17.76 -3.26 -6.96
N PHE A 125 -16.74 -3.35 -6.12
CA PHE A 125 -16.07 -2.20 -5.52
C PHE A 125 -14.84 -1.87 -6.34
N LEU A 126 -14.84 -0.71 -6.98
CA LEU A 126 -13.81 -0.24 -7.90
C LEU A 126 -13.16 1.06 -7.40
N TYR A 127 -12.27 1.59 -8.18
CA TYR A 127 -11.71 2.94 -8.03
C TYR A 127 -11.78 3.68 -9.36
N SER A 128 -11.85 5.01 -9.33
CA SER A 128 -11.63 5.84 -10.51
C SER A 128 -10.14 6.05 -10.69
N SER A 129 -9.61 5.66 -11.84
CA SER A 129 -8.19 5.73 -12.14
C SER A 129 -7.68 7.18 -12.22
N ILE A 130 -6.43 7.39 -11.82
CA ILE A 130 -5.75 8.70 -11.91
C ILE A 130 -4.39 8.57 -12.59
N GLY A 131 -4.11 9.52 -13.48
CA GLY A 131 -2.81 9.64 -14.13
C GLY A 131 -2.43 8.40 -14.95
N SER A 132 -1.37 7.71 -14.54
CA SER A 132 -0.85 6.52 -15.23
C SER A 132 -1.35 5.20 -14.66
N GLU A 133 -2.37 5.19 -13.80
CA GLU A 133 -2.97 3.95 -13.28
C GLU A 133 -3.61 3.11 -14.38
N VAL A 134 -3.91 1.85 -14.04
CA VAL A 134 -4.77 1.02 -14.89
C VAL A 134 -6.11 1.73 -15.05
N ASP A 135 -6.50 1.98 -16.28
CA ASP A 135 -7.77 2.63 -16.60
C ASP A 135 -8.93 1.68 -16.27
N THR A 136 -9.78 2.12 -15.35
CA THR A 136 -10.96 1.37 -14.88
C THR A 136 -12.25 1.84 -15.49
N ASP A 137 -12.27 2.91 -16.28
CA ASP A 137 -13.47 3.51 -16.84
C ASP A 137 -14.33 2.51 -17.61
N LYS A 138 -13.71 1.78 -18.56
CA LYS A 138 -14.40 0.78 -19.36
C LYS A 138 -14.84 -0.46 -18.54
N LEU A 139 -14.20 -0.74 -17.43
CA LEU A 139 -14.60 -1.82 -16.51
C LEU A 139 -15.79 -1.39 -15.65
N ILE A 140 -15.81 -0.14 -15.20
CA ILE A 140 -16.95 0.45 -14.49
C ILE A 140 -18.19 0.44 -15.38
N ASP A 141 -18.06 0.92 -16.63
CA ASP A 141 -19.19 0.97 -17.58
C ASP A 141 -19.72 -0.45 -17.85
N LEU A 142 -18.83 -1.42 -18.11
CA LEU A 142 -19.23 -2.81 -18.34
C LEU A 142 -19.93 -3.43 -17.12
N ALA A 143 -19.42 -3.20 -15.91
CA ALA A 143 -20.07 -3.72 -14.70
C ALA A 143 -21.48 -3.15 -14.50
N LEU A 144 -21.70 -1.88 -14.85
CA LEU A 144 -23.02 -1.28 -14.86
C LEU A 144 -23.93 -1.88 -15.95
N GLU A 145 -23.40 -2.12 -17.15
CA GLU A 145 -24.11 -2.77 -18.27
C GLU A 145 -24.49 -4.22 -17.93
N ASP A 146 -23.63 -4.95 -17.20
CA ASP A 146 -23.88 -6.30 -16.69
C ASP A 146 -24.92 -6.32 -15.55
N GLY A 147 -25.47 -5.16 -15.16
CA GLY A 147 -26.47 -5.03 -14.09
C GLY A 147 -25.92 -5.19 -12.67
N LYS A 148 -24.60 -5.11 -12.50
CA LYS A 148 -23.96 -5.22 -11.20
C LYS A 148 -24.13 -3.93 -10.39
N GLU A 149 -24.12 -4.07 -9.06
CA GLU A 149 -24.06 -2.92 -8.15
C GLU A 149 -22.63 -2.40 -8.10
N VAL A 150 -22.38 -1.23 -8.66
CA VAL A 150 -21.04 -0.64 -8.75
C VAL A 150 -20.84 0.40 -7.65
N TYR A 151 -19.76 0.24 -6.89
CA TYR A 151 -19.40 1.11 -5.79
C TYR A 151 -18.06 1.79 -6.06
N LEU A 152 -18.04 3.12 -5.99
CA LEU A 152 -16.82 3.92 -6.10
C LEU A 152 -16.51 4.64 -4.79
N PRO A 153 -15.21 4.83 -4.48
CA PRO A 153 -14.79 5.50 -3.26
C PRO A 153 -14.95 7.00 -3.37
N LYS A 154 -15.26 7.62 -2.24
CA LYS A 154 -15.20 9.05 -2.00
C LYS A 154 -14.35 9.33 -0.77
N VAL A 155 -13.39 10.25 -0.89
CA VAL A 155 -12.63 10.73 0.25
C VAL A 155 -13.48 11.74 1.04
N VAL A 156 -13.88 11.36 2.25
CA VAL A 156 -14.72 12.20 3.11
C VAL A 156 -13.91 13.01 4.13
N SER A 157 -12.66 12.61 4.40
CA SER A 157 -11.70 13.36 5.22
C SER A 157 -10.27 12.86 4.99
N ASP A 158 -9.27 13.48 5.60
CA ASP A 158 -7.85 13.08 5.51
C ASP A 158 -7.56 11.62 5.87
N ARG A 159 -8.47 10.98 6.58
CA ARG A 159 -8.32 9.60 7.05
C ARG A 159 -9.48 8.68 6.70
N HIS A 160 -10.56 9.22 6.16
CA HIS A 160 -11.79 8.48 5.90
C HIS A 160 -12.12 8.49 4.42
N MET A 161 -12.47 7.32 3.93
CA MET A 161 -12.98 7.05 2.59
C MET A 161 -14.19 6.13 2.77
N GLU A 162 -15.26 6.44 2.07
CA GLU A 162 -16.48 5.63 2.04
C GLU A 162 -16.81 5.27 0.59
N PHE A 163 -17.57 4.20 0.40
CA PHE A 163 -18.02 3.77 -0.92
C PHE A 163 -19.46 4.17 -1.15
N TYR A 164 -19.73 4.63 -2.37
CA TYR A 164 -21.06 5.03 -2.83
C TYR A 164 -21.46 4.21 -4.04
N ARG A 165 -22.68 3.67 -4.03
CA ARG A 165 -23.25 3.00 -5.19
C ARG A 165 -23.58 4.03 -6.25
N ILE A 166 -23.08 3.82 -7.45
CA ILE A 166 -23.35 4.66 -8.62
C ILE A 166 -24.26 3.93 -9.61
N GLN A 167 -25.00 4.69 -10.41
CA GLN A 167 -25.79 4.19 -11.55
C GLN A 167 -25.17 4.60 -12.89
N SER A 168 -24.25 5.57 -12.87
CA SER A 168 -23.59 6.09 -14.06
C SER A 168 -22.34 6.88 -13.64
N ARG A 169 -21.33 6.92 -14.50
CA ARG A 169 -20.17 7.80 -14.30
C ARG A 169 -20.45 9.28 -14.60
N LYS A 170 -21.60 9.59 -15.21
CA LYS A 170 -21.94 10.98 -15.59
C LYS A 170 -22.14 11.93 -14.42
N GLY A 171 -22.47 11.41 -13.24
CA GLY A 171 -22.64 12.19 -12.01
C GLY A 171 -21.36 12.38 -11.18
N LEU A 172 -20.22 11.80 -11.59
CA LEU A 172 -18.99 11.92 -10.85
C LEU A 172 -18.45 13.35 -10.91
N VAL A 173 -17.93 13.83 -9.78
CA VAL A 173 -17.33 15.16 -9.62
C VAL A 173 -15.83 15.02 -9.30
N LYS A 174 -15.08 16.08 -9.58
CA LYS A 174 -13.65 16.10 -9.25
C LYS A 174 -13.45 16.32 -7.76
N GLY A 175 -13.06 15.25 -7.07
CA GLY A 175 -12.84 15.23 -5.64
C GLY A 175 -11.37 15.45 -5.24
N ALA A 176 -10.99 14.86 -4.11
CA ALA A 176 -9.63 14.93 -3.57
C ALA A 176 -8.61 14.41 -4.59
N MET A 177 -7.45 15.05 -4.66
CA MET A 177 -6.34 14.70 -5.58
C MET A 177 -6.71 14.70 -7.09
N GLY A 178 -7.86 15.28 -7.44
CA GLY A 178 -8.33 15.32 -8.83
C GLY A 178 -8.97 14.04 -9.34
N ILE A 179 -9.26 13.10 -8.46
CA ILE A 179 -9.96 11.84 -8.76
C ILE A 179 -11.44 12.13 -9.01
N MET A 180 -12.03 11.44 -9.97
CA MET A 180 -13.48 11.50 -10.20
C MET A 180 -14.17 10.66 -9.12
N GLU A 181 -14.98 11.30 -8.27
CA GLU A 181 -15.62 10.69 -7.11
C GLU A 181 -17.15 10.91 -7.17
N PRO A 182 -17.95 10.03 -6.53
CA PRO A 182 -19.37 10.30 -6.31
C PRO A 182 -19.57 11.64 -5.56
N ASP A 183 -20.56 12.45 -5.97
CA ASP A 183 -20.80 13.73 -5.29
C ASP A 183 -21.50 13.56 -3.93
N GLY A 184 -22.11 12.40 -3.71
CA GLY A 184 -22.79 12.02 -2.46
C GLY A 184 -24.21 12.58 -2.35
N THR A 185 -24.76 13.20 -3.42
CA THR A 185 -26.12 13.75 -3.42
C THR A 185 -27.11 12.85 -4.17
N GLY A 186 -26.67 12.18 -5.24
CA GLY A 186 -27.48 11.26 -6.05
C GLY A 186 -27.14 9.78 -5.85
N GLU A 187 -26.03 9.48 -5.18
CA GLU A 187 -25.55 8.13 -4.94
C GLU A 187 -25.86 7.64 -3.53
N THR A 188 -25.98 6.33 -3.39
CA THR A 188 -26.27 5.70 -2.10
C THR A 188 -24.97 5.33 -1.39
N LEU A 189 -24.76 5.89 -0.20
CA LEU A 189 -23.68 5.49 0.70
C LEU A 189 -23.81 4.01 1.06
N TYR A 190 -22.74 3.26 0.89
CA TYR A 190 -22.67 1.90 1.39
C TYR A 190 -22.25 1.87 2.87
N GLU A 191 -23.15 1.35 3.70
CA GLU A 191 -22.95 1.18 5.14
C GLU A 191 -22.84 -0.33 5.46
N PRO A 192 -21.63 -0.88 5.62
CA PRO A 192 -21.43 -2.32 5.81
C PRO A 192 -22.06 -2.84 7.11
N GLU A 193 -22.28 -1.98 8.10
CA GLU A 193 -22.95 -2.30 9.35
C GLU A 193 -24.46 -2.54 9.16
N LYS A 194 -25.08 -1.91 8.14
CA LYS A 194 -26.51 -2.03 7.84
C LYS A 194 -26.81 -3.04 6.74
N ASN A 195 -25.89 -3.20 5.80
CA ASN A 195 -26.06 -4.05 4.61
C ASN A 195 -24.85 -5.02 4.44
N PRO A 196 -24.57 -5.85 5.45
CA PRO A 196 -23.39 -6.73 5.45
C PRO A 196 -23.46 -7.80 4.34
N GLU A 197 -24.67 -8.17 3.90
CA GLU A 197 -24.91 -9.19 2.86
C GLU A 197 -24.34 -8.81 1.51
N VAL A 198 -24.21 -7.52 1.21
CA VAL A 198 -23.62 -7.04 -0.05
C VAL A 198 -22.17 -7.53 -0.22
N LEU A 199 -21.44 -7.68 0.88
CA LEU A 199 -20.04 -8.14 0.83
C LEU A 199 -19.90 -9.63 0.54
N GLY A 200 -20.93 -10.44 0.84
CA GLY A 200 -20.89 -11.90 0.59
C GLY A 200 -20.71 -12.25 -0.89
N ASP A 201 -21.27 -11.40 -1.76
CA ASP A 201 -21.24 -11.55 -3.21
C ASP A 201 -20.48 -10.38 -3.87
N ALA A 202 -19.44 -9.86 -3.19
CA ALA A 202 -18.71 -8.72 -3.66
C ALA A 202 -17.29 -9.05 -4.16
N LEU A 203 -16.88 -8.36 -5.20
CA LEU A 203 -15.52 -8.31 -5.70
C LEU A 203 -14.94 -6.91 -5.45
N PHE A 204 -13.81 -6.84 -4.73
CA PHE A 204 -13.05 -5.60 -4.54
C PHE A 204 -11.87 -5.54 -5.48
N LEU A 205 -11.80 -4.51 -6.29
CA LEU A 205 -10.71 -4.22 -7.22
C LEU A 205 -9.91 -3.01 -6.69
N LEU A 206 -8.70 -3.28 -6.25
CA LEU A 206 -7.91 -2.35 -5.46
C LEU A 206 -6.73 -1.76 -6.25
N PRO A 207 -6.52 -0.43 -6.22
CA PRO A 207 -5.37 0.19 -6.85
C PRO A 207 -4.11 -0.03 -6.02
N GLY A 208 -2.95 0.06 -6.69
CA GLY A 208 -1.67 0.05 -6.02
C GLY A 208 -0.54 0.54 -6.91
N ILE A 209 0.55 0.94 -6.27
CA ILE A 209 1.79 1.36 -6.94
C ILE A 209 2.72 0.16 -7.13
N ALA A 210 2.71 -0.79 -6.20
CA ALA A 210 3.45 -2.04 -6.29
C ALA A 210 2.71 -3.15 -5.55
N PHE A 211 2.90 -4.38 -6.01
CA PHE A 211 2.35 -5.61 -5.42
C PHE A 211 3.40 -6.71 -5.38
N ASP A 212 3.23 -7.67 -4.49
CA ASP A 212 4.01 -8.91 -4.49
C ASP A 212 3.11 -10.16 -4.40
N GLU A 213 3.72 -11.32 -4.68
CA GLU A 213 3.01 -12.61 -4.74
C GLU A 213 2.41 -13.05 -3.39
N SER A 214 2.81 -12.42 -2.29
CA SER A 214 2.20 -12.63 -0.97
C SER A 214 0.95 -11.76 -0.74
N GLY A 215 0.51 -11.02 -1.76
CA GLY A 215 -0.65 -10.12 -1.70
C GLY A 215 -0.38 -8.79 -1.02
N ASN A 216 0.87 -8.47 -0.69
CA ASN A 216 1.20 -7.16 -0.14
C ASN A 216 1.02 -6.07 -1.20
N ARG A 217 0.62 -4.88 -0.74
CA ARG A 217 0.30 -3.74 -1.61
C ARG A 217 0.93 -2.45 -1.08
N ILE A 218 1.56 -1.70 -1.97
CA ILE A 218 1.98 -0.32 -1.70
C ILE A 218 1.06 0.64 -2.46
N GLY A 219 0.35 1.50 -1.70
CA GLY A 219 -0.45 2.59 -2.25
C GLY A 219 0.26 3.95 -2.13
N TYR A 220 -0.46 5.03 -2.39
CA TYR A 220 0.05 6.42 -2.36
C TYR A 220 0.45 6.95 -0.98
N GLY A 221 0.25 6.17 0.10
CA GLY A 221 0.70 6.51 1.45
C GLY A 221 -0.37 7.14 2.35
N LYS A 222 -1.57 7.38 1.86
CA LYS A 222 -2.70 7.87 2.66
C LYS A 222 -3.44 6.77 3.45
N ALA A 223 -3.16 5.48 3.12
CA ALA A 223 -3.71 4.29 3.77
C ALA A 223 -5.25 4.24 3.85
N TYR A 224 -5.97 4.84 2.88
CA TYR A 224 -7.43 4.81 2.84
C TYR A 224 -7.98 3.39 2.77
N TYR A 225 -7.51 2.61 1.79
CA TYR A 225 -7.94 1.22 1.60
C TYR A 225 -7.56 0.33 2.78
N ASP A 226 -6.35 0.50 3.37
CA ASP A 226 -5.93 -0.30 4.51
C ASP A 226 -6.82 -0.04 5.74
N ARG A 227 -7.24 1.21 5.96
CA ARG A 227 -8.18 1.53 7.04
C ARG A 227 -9.57 1.00 6.77
N TYR A 228 -10.07 1.13 5.53
CA TYR A 228 -11.39 0.65 5.15
C TYR A 228 -11.48 -0.88 5.26
N LEU A 229 -10.56 -1.61 4.64
CA LEU A 229 -10.52 -3.07 4.71
C LEU A 229 -10.33 -3.59 6.14
N ARG A 230 -9.54 -2.89 6.97
CA ARG A 230 -9.40 -3.23 8.39
C ARG A 230 -10.69 -3.02 9.17
N ARG A 231 -11.46 -1.96 8.86
CA ARG A 231 -12.81 -1.76 9.43
C ARG A 231 -13.72 -2.93 9.07
N LEU A 232 -13.73 -3.34 7.80
CA LEU A 232 -14.49 -4.50 7.35
C LEU A 232 -14.05 -5.79 8.07
N ARG A 233 -12.74 -6.07 8.17
CA ARG A 233 -12.24 -7.26 8.88
C ARG A 233 -12.72 -7.31 10.34
N LYS A 234 -12.65 -6.19 11.05
CA LYS A 234 -13.16 -6.11 12.42
C LYS A 234 -14.66 -6.42 12.51
N LEU A 235 -15.44 -5.93 11.55
CA LEU A 235 -16.87 -6.16 11.48
C LEU A 235 -17.20 -7.65 11.25
N PHE A 236 -16.39 -8.35 10.47
CA PHE A 236 -16.57 -9.75 10.08
C PHE A 236 -15.60 -10.71 10.79
N ARG A 237 -15.23 -10.43 12.05
CA ARG A 237 -14.38 -11.30 12.91
C ARG A 237 -13.04 -11.67 12.24
N ASP A 238 -12.35 -10.65 11.72
CA ASP A 238 -11.05 -10.72 11.07
C ASP A 238 -11.02 -11.48 9.73
N LYS A 239 -12.17 -11.84 9.17
CA LYS A 239 -12.29 -12.44 7.85
C LYS A 239 -13.11 -11.54 6.93
N LEU A 240 -12.58 -11.21 5.74
CA LEU A 240 -13.38 -10.53 4.70
C LEU A 240 -14.30 -11.56 4.04
N PRO A 241 -15.60 -11.25 3.92
CA PRO A 241 -16.54 -12.13 3.20
C PRO A 241 -16.45 -11.96 1.67
N CYS A 242 -15.68 -10.99 1.17
CA CYS A 242 -15.52 -10.66 -0.25
C CYS A 242 -14.14 -11.07 -0.76
N TYR A 243 -14.02 -11.23 -2.08
CA TYR A 243 -12.75 -11.47 -2.76
C TYR A 243 -12.09 -10.15 -3.14
N THR A 244 -10.77 -10.06 -2.96
CA THR A 244 -10.01 -8.83 -3.19
C THR A 244 -8.93 -9.04 -4.26
N ILE A 245 -8.92 -8.23 -5.32
CA ILE A 245 -7.92 -8.27 -6.39
C ILE A 245 -7.19 -6.94 -6.48
N GLY A 246 -5.87 -6.98 -6.36
CA GLY A 246 -5.03 -5.85 -6.71
C GLY A 246 -4.90 -5.73 -8.23
N ILE A 247 -5.13 -4.55 -8.77
CA ILE A 247 -5.00 -4.29 -10.21
C ILE A 247 -3.74 -3.48 -10.46
N CYS A 248 -2.87 -3.97 -11.34
CA CYS A 248 -1.65 -3.27 -11.71
C CYS A 248 -1.12 -3.76 -13.06
N PHE A 249 -0.20 -3.02 -13.65
CA PHE A 249 0.59 -3.51 -14.79
C PHE A 249 1.66 -4.49 -14.30
N GLU A 250 2.05 -5.46 -15.13
CA GLU A 250 3.06 -6.48 -14.76
C GLU A 250 4.37 -5.87 -14.25
N LEU A 251 4.78 -4.73 -14.83
CA LEU A 251 5.97 -3.97 -14.38
C LEU A 251 5.91 -3.53 -12.91
N GLN A 252 4.72 -3.44 -12.31
CA GLN A 252 4.50 -3.05 -10.92
C GLN A 252 4.55 -4.26 -9.95
N LYS A 253 4.54 -5.48 -10.46
CA LYS A 253 4.71 -6.69 -9.66
C LYS A 253 6.17 -6.87 -9.29
N LYS A 254 6.44 -7.18 -8.03
CA LYS A 254 7.78 -7.42 -7.48
C LYS A 254 7.79 -8.76 -6.73
N PRO A 255 8.94 -9.44 -6.65
CA PRO A 255 9.02 -10.68 -5.87
C PRO A 255 8.63 -10.51 -4.41
N VAL A 256 9.06 -9.41 -3.79
CA VAL A 256 8.72 -9.03 -2.41
C VAL A 256 8.73 -7.50 -2.28
N ILE A 257 7.81 -6.95 -1.50
CA ILE A 257 7.76 -5.53 -1.15
C ILE A 257 7.72 -5.34 0.37
N PRO A 258 8.20 -4.19 0.89
CA PRO A 258 8.12 -3.92 2.31
C PRO A 258 6.66 -3.78 2.75
N ALA A 259 6.23 -4.65 3.67
CA ALA A 259 4.91 -4.64 4.28
C ALA A 259 5.00 -4.36 5.78
N GLY A 260 3.98 -3.75 6.35
CA GLY A 260 3.83 -3.50 7.78
C GLY A 260 2.58 -4.17 8.33
N GLU A 261 2.51 -4.33 9.65
CA GLU A 261 1.39 -4.99 10.34
C GLU A 261 0.01 -4.36 10.05
N LYS A 262 0.00 -3.11 9.62
CA LYS A 262 -1.23 -2.37 9.33
C LYS A 262 -1.67 -2.46 7.87
N ASP A 263 -0.84 -2.96 6.99
CA ASP A 263 -1.19 -3.12 5.59
C ASP A 263 -2.18 -4.27 5.42
N GLN A 264 -3.05 -4.14 4.43
CA GLN A 264 -4.04 -5.17 4.12
C GLN A 264 -3.66 -5.85 2.81
N LYS A 265 -3.56 -7.17 2.87
CA LYS A 265 -3.26 -8.00 1.70
C LYS A 265 -4.48 -8.15 0.79
N VAL A 266 -4.19 -8.44 -0.47
CA VAL A 266 -5.17 -8.88 -1.46
C VAL A 266 -5.11 -10.40 -1.66
N ASP A 267 -6.23 -10.99 -2.13
CA ASP A 267 -6.33 -12.44 -2.39
C ASP A 267 -5.72 -12.81 -3.74
N ALA A 268 -5.71 -11.87 -4.70
CA ALA A 268 -5.08 -12.05 -6.01
C ALA A 268 -4.55 -10.72 -6.58
N ILE A 269 -3.71 -10.83 -7.60
CA ILE A 269 -3.21 -9.70 -8.39
C ILE A 269 -3.59 -9.95 -9.85
N CYS A 270 -4.21 -8.97 -10.50
CA CYS A 270 -4.49 -9.02 -11.93
C CYS A 270 -3.58 -8.06 -12.70
N THR A 271 -2.87 -8.60 -13.68
CA THR A 271 -2.07 -7.83 -14.63
C THR A 271 -2.56 -8.08 -16.06
N GLU A 272 -1.95 -7.40 -17.04
CA GLU A 272 -2.22 -7.66 -18.46
C GLU A 272 -1.78 -9.04 -18.93
N GLU A 273 -0.94 -9.73 -18.17
CA GLU A 273 -0.49 -11.07 -18.50
C GLU A 273 -1.46 -12.14 -17.97
N LYS A 274 -1.79 -12.08 -16.69
CA LYS A 274 -2.70 -13.05 -16.03
C LYS A 274 -3.12 -12.61 -14.64
N ILE A 275 -3.89 -13.46 -13.97
CA ILE A 275 -4.22 -13.35 -12.55
C ILE A 275 -3.32 -14.29 -11.74
N TYR A 276 -2.74 -13.75 -10.68
CA TYR A 276 -1.87 -14.44 -9.74
C TYR A 276 -2.63 -14.57 -8.41
N ALA A 277 -2.94 -15.79 -8.00
CA ALA A 277 -3.44 -16.03 -6.64
C ALA A 277 -2.34 -15.73 -5.62
N CYS A 278 -2.67 -15.05 -4.54
CA CYS A 278 -1.76 -14.73 -3.44
C CYS A 278 -1.88 -15.75 -2.31
N ASN A 279 -0.73 -16.14 -1.74
CA ASN A 279 -0.62 -17.14 -0.66
C ASN A 279 -0.44 -16.46 0.72
#